data_6abda94cb22341228820264f6456c2f3
#
_entry.id   6abda94cb22341228820264f6456c2f3
#
_cell.length_a   1.000
_cell.length_b   1.000
_cell.length_c   1.000
_cell.angle_alpha   90.00
_cell.angle_beta   90.00
_cell.angle_gamma   90.00
#
_symmetry.space_group_name_H-M   'P 1'
#
loop_
_entity.id
_entity.type
_entity.pdbx_description
1 polymer ?
#
loop_
_entity_poly.entity_id
_entity_poly.type
_entity_poly.pdbx_seq_one_letter_code
_entity_poly.pdbx_strand_id
1 'polypeptide(L)'
;MTMAVRRRRLAETRLHERQLELEALAVRRKGFAHQQRMHWELLSRAIDDPTLFAVIDTYDKSIPAAKRRQFLYANAWYAYLFHLFRAEVLDQEELYIAMRELLQNPLFREYWDASKAQRANLKQSSDEATLGRMIDGLVRDLDEADTEEWWVVGSPPPTE
;
A
#
# COMPACT_ATOMS: atom_id res chain seq x y z
N MET A 1 12.18 -49.22 -21.30
CA MET A 1 12.01 -47.75 -21.31
C MET A 1 13.30 -47.12 -20.74
N THR A 2 14.10 -46.45 -21.55
CA THR A 2 15.44 -45.99 -21.18
C THR A 2 15.39 -44.87 -20.15
N MET A 3 16.39 -44.78 -19.26
CA MET A 3 16.56 -43.72 -18.27
C MET A 3 16.46 -42.30 -18.86
N ALA A 4 16.92 -42.12 -20.09
CA ALA A 4 16.85 -40.85 -20.81
C ALA A 4 15.41 -40.41 -21.12
N VAL A 5 14.52 -41.32 -21.53
CA VAL A 5 13.10 -41.04 -21.79
C VAL A 5 12.37 -40.63 -20.51
N ARG A 6 12.68 -41.27 -19.40
CA ARG A 6 12.09 -40.94 -18.09
C ARG A 6 12.52 -39.55 -17.60
N ARG A 7 13.81 -39.20 -17.76
CA ARG A 7 14.32 -37.86 -17.42
C ARG A 7 13.69 -36.77 -18.27
N ARG A 8 13.52 -36.99 -19.58
CA ARG A 8 12.88 -36.05 -20.49
C ARG A 8 11.43 -35.77 -20.10
N ARG A 9 10.64 -36.84 -19.84
CA ARG A 9 9.25 -36.66 -19.38
C ARG A 9 9.15 -35.91 -18.08
N LEU A 10 10.02 -36.18 -17.10
CA LEU A 10 10.05 -35.42 -15.84
C LEU A 10 10.40 -33.95 -16.05
N ALA A 11 11.30 -33.63 -16.96
CA ALA A 11 11.63 -32.24 -17.30
C ALA A 11 10.45 -31.54 -17.99
N GLU A 12 9.79 -32.21 -18.94
CA GLU A 12 8.60 -31.68 -19.62
C GLU A 12 7.44 -31.44 -18.62
N THR A 13 7.20 -32.33 -17.68
CA THR A 13 6.19 -32.14 -16.63
C THR A 13 6.50 -30.93 -15.75
N ARG A 14 7.75 -30.79 -15.30
CA ARG A 14 8.17 -29.63 -14.48
C ARG A 14 8.05 -28.30 -15.22
N LEU A 15 8.37 -28.28 -16.51
CA LEU A 15 8.19 -27.06 -17.33
C LEU A 15 6.72 -26.72 -17.47
N HIS A 16 5.87 -27.70 -17.69
CA HIS A 16 4.43 -27.51 -17.78
C HIS A 16 3.82 -27.01 -16.46
N GLU A 17 4.19 -27.61 -15.34
CA GLU A 17 3.78 -27.17 -13.98
C GLU A 17 4.18 -25.70 -13.75
N ARG A 18 5.44 -25.36 -14.06
CA ARG A 18 5.91 -23.97 -13.92
C ARG A 18 5.19 -22.99 -14.82
N GLN A 19 4.82 -23.40 -16.04
CA GLN A 19 4.03 -22.57 -16.94
C GLN A 19 2.63 -22.32 -16.37
N LEU A 20 1.96 -23.35 -15.85
CA LEU A 20 0.65 -23.21 -15.20
C LEU A 20 0.71 -22.29 -13.97
N GLU A 21 1.77 -22.39 -13.16
CA GLU A 21 1.98 -21.48 -12.03
C GLU A 21 2.11 -20.02 -12.48
N LEU A 22 2.89 -19.76 -13.53
CA LEU A 22 3.06 -18.42 -14.08
C LEU A 22 1.76 -17.86 -14.68
N GLU A 23 1.00 -18.69 -15.40
CA GLU A 23 -0.31 -18.31 -15.93
C GLU A 23 -1.31 -18.00 -14.80
N ALA A 24 -1.36 -18.82 -13.76
CA ALA A 24 -2.20 -18.58 -12.58
C ALA A 24 -1.81 -17.29 -11.84
N LEU A 25 -0.51 -16.99 -11.75
CA LEU A 25 -0.01 -15.75 -11.17
C LEU A 25 -0.41 -14.54 -12.03
N ALA A 26 -0.29 -14.64 -13.36
CA ALA A 26 -0.68 -13.58 -14.29
C ALA A 26 -2.19 -13.27 -14.20
N VAL A 27 -3.03 -14.30 -14.11
CA VAL A 27 -4.48 -14.15 -13.93
C VAL A 27 -4.80 -13.45 -12.60
N ARG A 28 -4.15 -13.86 -11.51
CA ARG A 28 -4.32 -13.22 -10.19
C ARG A 28 -3.90 -11.76 -10.21
N ARG A 29 -2.76 -11.42 -10.83
CA ARG A 29 -2.28 -10.04 -10.97
C ARG A 29 -3.25 -9.17 -11.78
N LYS A 30 -3.81 -9.70 -12.88
CA LYS A 30 -4.83 -8.99 -13.68
C LYS A 30 -6.13 -8.76 -12.87
N GLY A 31 -6.60 -9.78 -12.15
CA GLY A 31 -7.77 -9.65 -11.29
C GLY A 31 -7.58 -8.61 -10.20
N PHE A 32 -6.41 -8.61 -9.58
CA PHE A 32 -6.05 -7.63 -8.57
C PHE A 32 -5.99 -6.19 -9.15
N ALA A 33 -5.33 -5.99 -10.29
CA ALA A 33 -5.28 -4.69 -10.96
C ALA A 33 -6.68 -4.17 -11.35
N HIS A 34 -7.58 -5.07 -11.78
CA HIS A 34 -8.96 -4.72 -12.07
C HIS A 34 -9.72 -4.26 -10.82
N GLN A 35 -9.59 -4.97 -9.70
CA GLN A 35 -10.20 -4.58 -8.42
C GLN A 35 -9.67 -3.23 -7.93
N GLN A 36 -8.37 -2.98 -8.08
CA GLN A 36 -7.76 -1.69 -7.74
C GLN A 36 -8.35 -0.54 -8.56
N ARG A 37 -8.50 -0.76 -9.86
CA ARG A 37 -9.13 0.23 -10.74
C ARG A 37 -10.57 0.51 -10.33
N MET A 38 -11.39 -0.51 -10.06
CA MET A 38 -12.76 -0.34 -9.60
C MET A 38 -12.82 0.41 -8.26
N HIS A 39 -11.94 0.07 -7.32
CA HIS A 39 -11.85 0.75 -6.04
C HIS A 39 -11.51 2.24 -6.22
N TRP A 40 -10.53 2.55 -7.08
CA TRP A 40 -10.17 3.91 -7.42
C TRP A 40 -11.33 4.68 -8.06
N GLU A 41 -12.08 4.06 -8.98
CA GLU A 41 -13.25 4.67 -9.62
C GLU A 41 -14.34 5.02 -8.59
N LEU A 42 -14.57 4.15 -7.59
CA LEU A 42 -15.51 4.43 -6.48
C LEU A 42 -15.03 5.58 -5.60
N LEU A 43 -13.74 5.58 -5.21
CA LEU A 43 -13.16 6.64 -4.40
C LEU A 43 -13.18 7.99 -5.13
N SER A 44 -12.84 8.04 -6.41
CA SER A 44 -12.84 9.27 -7.22
C SER A 44 -14.23 9.91 -7.25
N ARG A 45 -15.28 9.11 -7.42
CA ARG A 45 -16.67 9.61 -7.37
C ARG A 45 -17.01 10.21 -6.01
N ALA A 46 -16.57 9.58 -4.92
CA ALA A 46 -16.82 10.09 -3.57
C ALA A 46 -15.99 11.35 -3.26
N ILE A 47 -14.81 11.50 -3.85
CA ILE A 47 -14.00 12.71 -3.72
C ILE A 47 -14.69 13.89 -4.43
N ASP A 48 -15.28 13.66 -5.60
CA ASP A 48 -15.92 14.69 -6.42
C ASP A 48 -17.34 15.05 -5.91
N ASP A 49 -18.07 14.09 -5.34
CA ASP A 49 -19.45 14.26 -4.88
C ASP A 49 -19.57 14.16 -3.35
N PRO A 50 -19.90 15.27 -2.64
CA PRO A 50 -20.08 15.27 -1.20
C PRO A 50 -21.16 14.33 -0.68
N THR A 51 -22.18 14.01 -1.48
CA THR A 51 -23.27 13.11 -1.07
C THR A 51 -22.81 11.66 -1.07
N LEU A 52 -22.00 11.28 -2.05
CA LEU A 52 -21.38 9.96 -2.12
C LEU A 52 -20.26 9.82 -1.07
N PHE A 53 -19.51 10.89 -0.83
CA PHE A 53 -18.54 10.92 0.26
C PHE A 53 -19.17 10.58 1.62
N ALA A 54 -20.33 11.14 1.92
CA ALA A 54 -21.02 10.90 3.18
C ALA A 54 -21.35 9.42 3.45
N VAL A 55 -21.46 8.59 2.39
CA VAL A 55 -21.73 7.15 2.49
C VAL A 55 -20.52 6.37 3.06
N ILE A 56 -19.31 6.81 2.74
CA ILE A 56 -18.06 6.10 3.10
C ILE A 56 -17.23 6.85 4.13
N ASP A 57 -17.70 8.00 4.59
CA ASP A 57 -16.99 8.87 5.53
C ASP A 57 -17.02 8.30 6.95
N THR A 58 -15.93 7.68 7.35
CA THR A 58 -15.70 7.06 8.67
C THR A 58 -14.86 7.92 9.61
N TYR A 59 -14.43 9.11 9.18
CA TYR A 59 -13.63 10.01 10.00
C TYR A 59 -14.47 10.72 11.07
N ASP A 60 -13.79 11.20 12.10
CA ASP A 60 -14.40 12.00 13.16
C ASP A 60 -15.12 13.23 12.59
N LYS A 61 -16.36 13.43 12.98
CA LYS A 61 -17.23 14.52 12.47
C LYS A 61 -16.83 15.90 13.01
N SER A 62 -15.97 15.97 14.02
CA SER A 62 -15.33 17.21 14.47
C SER A 62 -14.38 17.79 13.41
N ILE A 63 -13.84 16.94 12.52
CA ILE A 63 -12.98 17.36 11.40
C ILE A 63 -13.86 17.95 10.28
N PRO A 64 -13.53 19.13 9.72
CA PRO A 64 -14.31 19.72 8.63
C PRO A 64 -14.48 18.77 7.43
N ALA A 65 -15.66 18.72 6.82
CA ALA A 65 -15.99 17.80 5.72
C ALA A 65 -15.02 17.93 4.52
N ALA A 66 -14.58 19.14 4.19
CA ALA A 66 -13.60 19.36 3.14
C ALA A 66 -12.27 18.67 3.46
N LYS A 67 -11.80 18.73 4.71
CA LYS A 67 -10.57 18.08 5.18
C LYS A 67 -10.72 16.55 5.16
N ARG A 68 -11.87 16.03 5.59
CA ARG A 68 -12.14 14.58 5.53
C ARG A 68 -12.11 14.02 4.10
N ARG A 69 -12.56 14.80 3.10
CA ARG A 69 -12.42 14.44 1.68
C ARG A 69 -10.96 14.43 1.23
N GLN A 70 -10.16 15.38 1.69
CA GLN A 70 -8.71 15.37 1.44
C GLN A 70 -8.06 14.14 2.08
N PHE A 71 -8.50 13.72 3.27
CA PHE A 71 -8.04 12.48 3.90
C PHE A 71 -8.41 11.23 3.10
N LEU A 72 -9.59 11.22 2.47
CA LEU A 72 -9.94 10.11 1.58
C LEU A 72 -8.99 10.03 0.37
N TYR A 73 -8.59 11.16 -0.18
CA TYR A 73 -7.61 11.21 -1.26
C TYR A 73 -6.21 10.78 -0.79
N ALA A 74 -5.79 11.21 0.39
CA ALA A 74 -4.53 10.75 1.00
C ALA A 74 -4.54 9.24 1.25
N ASN A 75 -5.66 8.69 1.73
CA ASN A 75 -5.85 7.24 1.87
C ASN A 75 -5.73 6.49 0.54
N ALA A 76 -6.25 7.06 -0.55
CA ALA A 76 -6.12 6.45 -1.87
C ALA A 76 -4.66 6.36 -2.33
N TRP A 77 -3.83 7.39 -2.05
CA TRP A 77 -2.39 7.36 -2.31
C TRP A 77 -1.66 6.33 -1.45
N TYR A 78 -1.97 6.27 -0.15
CA TYR A 78 -1.42 5.24 0.74
C TYR A 78 -1.76 3.84 0.24
N ALA A 79 -3.03 3.58 -0.03
CA ALA A 79 -3.49 2.29 -0.52
C ALA A 79 -2.81 1.90 -1.85
N TYR A 80 -2.65 2.85 -2.77
CA TYR A 80 -1.96 2.64 -4.04
C TYR A 80 -0.51 2.20 -3.85
N LEU A 81 0.26 2.91 -3.04
CA LEU A 81 1.66 2.56 -2.75
C LEU A 81 1.77 1.19 -2.04
N PHE A 82 0.89 0.93 -1.06
CA PHE A 82 0.84 -0.36 -0.39
C PHE A 82 0.54 -1.51 -1.37
N HIS A 83 -0.35 -1.28 -2.34
CA HIS A 83 -0.65 -2.29 -3.34
C HIS A 83 0.50 -2.50 -4.34
N LEU A 84 1.24 -1.47 -4.72
CA LEU A 84 2.45 -1.60 -5.53
C LEU A 84 3.52 -2.44 -4.80
N PHE A 85 3.69 -2.21 -3.51
CA PHE A 85 4.57 -3.01 -2.67
C PHE A 85 4.14 -4.48 -2.62
N ARG A 86 2.86 -4.75 -2.36
CA ARG A 86 2.32 -6.11 -2.35
C ARG A 86 2.37 -6.83 -3.71
N ALA A 87 2.36 -6.07 -4.79
CA ALA A 87 2.52 -6.59 -6.15
C ALA A 87 3.99 -6.79 -6.55
N GLU A 88 4.93 -6.53 -5.62
CA GLU A 88 6.39 -6.59 -5.87
C GLU A 88 6.83 -5.66 -7.03
N VAL A 89 6.12 -4.54 -7.21
CA VAL A 89 6.47 -3.46 -8.15
C VAL A 89 7.39 -2.45 -7.46
N LEU A 90 7.15 -2.19 -6.18
CA LEU A 90 8.04 -1.43 -5.29
C LEU A 90 8.65 -2.39 -4.28
N ASP A 91 9.93 -2.20 -3.99
CA ASP A 91 10.56 -2.81 -2.83
C ASP A 91 10.32 -1.97 -1.55
N GLN A 92 10.84 -2.45 -0.42
CA GLN A 92 10.63 -1.79 0.88
C GLN A 92 11.31 -0.42 0.95
N GLU A 93 12.48 -0.26 0.33
CA GLU A 93 13.24 0.99 0.32
C GLU A 93 12.52 2.04 -0.54
N GLU A 94 12.07 1.65 -1.73
CA GLU A 94 11.29 2.51 -2.64
C GLU A 94 9.98 2.96 -1.99
N LEU A 95 9.28 2.04 -1.32
CA LEU A 95 8.07 2.36 -0.56
C LEU A 95 8.36 3.35 0.58
N TYR A 96 9.44 3.15 1.34
CA TYR A 96 9.85 4.05 2.41
C TYR A 96 10.13 5.46 1.88
N ILE A 97 10.86 5.58 0.77
CA ILE A 97 11.15 6.87 0.12
C ILE A 97 9.85 7.57 -0.31
N ALA A 98 8.96 6.86 -1.00
CA ALA A 98 7.69 7.41 -1.44
C ALA A 98 6.81 7.87 -0.28
N MET A 99 6.74 7.10 0.81
CA MET A 99 6.00 7.47 2.02
C MET A 99 6.61 8.68 2.72
N ARG A 100 7.95 8.77 2.78
CA ARG A 100 8.65 9.93 3.33
C ARG A 100 8.32 11.20 2.56
N GLU A 101 8.25 11.15 1.23
CA GLU A 101 7.87 12.29 0.39
C GLU A 101 6.44 12.75 0.68
N LEU A 102 5.49 11.82 0.77
CA LEU A 102 4.10 12.16 1.10
C LEU A 102 3.96 12.77 2.49
N LEU A 103 4.70 12.26 3.47
CA LEU A 103 4.67 12.74 4.87
C LEU A 103 5.30 14.12 5.08
N GLN A 104 6.01 14.67 4.08
CA GLN A 104 6.40 16.08 4.11
C GLN A 104 5.19 17.01 4.06
N ASN A 105 4.09 16.58 3.45
CA ASN A 105 2.86 17.34 3.43
C ASN A 105 2.17 17.25 4.80
N PRO A 106 1.96 18.38 5.52
CA PRO A 106 1.29 18.37 6.82
C PRO A 106 -0.09 17.74 6.79
N LEU A 107 -0.83 17.91 5.70
CA LEU A 107 -2.16 17.32 5.53
C LEU A 107 -2.11 15.79 5.46
N PHE A 108 -1.04 15.23 4.88
CA PHE A 108 -0.84 13.79 4.85
C PHE A 108 -0.52 13.25 6.26
N ARG A 109 0.26 13.97 7.07
CA ARG A 109 0.49 13.61 8.49
C ARG A 109 -0.80 13.68 9.29
N GLU A 110 -1.63 14.72 9.10
CA GLU A 110 -2.94 14.82 9.76
C GLU A 110 -3.86 13.66 9.38
N TYR A 111 -3.89 13.27 8.10
CA TYR A 111 -4.60 12.05 7.65
C TYR A 111 -4.08 10.81 8.36
N TRP A 112 -2.76 10.66 8.42
CA TRP A 112 -2.13 9.51 9.06
C TRP A 112 -2.53 9.39 10.54
N ASP A 113 -2.54 10.49 11.27
CA ASP A 113 -3.01 10.53 12.66
C ASP A 113 -4.51 10.23 12.78
N ALA A 114 -5.34 10.86 11.96
CA ALA A 114 -6.80 10.65 11.94
C ALA A 114 -7.20 9.20 11.63
N SER A 115 -6.38 8.45 10.88
CA SER A 115 -6.61 7.03 10.54
C SER A 115 -6.07 6.05 11.59
N LYS A 116 -5.48 6.51 12.69
CA LYS A 116 -4.86 5.68 13.73
C LYS A 116 -5.82 4.64 14.32
N ALA A 117 -7.05 5.03 14.62
CA ALA A 117 -8.07 4.13 15.16
C ALA A 117 -8.41 3.00 14.18
N GLN A 118 -8.46 3.28 12.89
CA GLN A 118 -8.73 2.29 11.83
C GLN A 118 -7.56 1.31 11.71
N ARG A 119 -6.31 1.81 11.73
CA ARG A 119 -5.11 0.98 11.69
C ARG A 119 -4.94 0.09 12.92
N ALA A 120 -5.42 0.52 14.08
CA ALA A 120 -5.39 -0.29 15.30
C ALA A 120 -6.19 -1.61 15.19
N ASN A 121 -7.16 -1.68 14.27
CA ASN A 121 -7.95 -2.87 14.00
C ASN A 121 -7.27 -3.88 13.05
N LEU A 122 -6.10 -3.52 12.48
CA LEU A 122 -5.36 -4.43 11.61
C LEU A 122 -4.78 -5.60 12.39
N LYS A 123 -4.77 -6.78 11.75
CA LYS A 123 -4.07 -7.93 12.31
C LYS A 123 -2.58 -7.61 12.41
N GLN A 124 -2.02 -7.73 13.63
CA GLN A 124 -0.64 -7.32 13.95
C GLN A 124 0.44 -8.01 13.09
N SER A 125 0.17 -9.22 12.61
CA SER A 125 1.06 -9.99 11.72
C SER A 125 0.85 -9.70 10.23
N SER A 126 0.01 -8.73 9.86
CA SER A 126 -0.20 -8.36 8.45
C SER A 126 0.91 -7.45 7.94
N ASP A 127 1.15 -7.50 6.61
CA ASP A 127 2.09 -6.62 5.93
C ASP A 127 1.70 -5.14 6.13
N GLU A 128 0.40 -4.86 6.14
CA GLU A 128 -0.12 -3.51 6.34
C GLU A 128 0.14 -2.98 7.76
N ALA A 129 0.02 -3.83 8.80
CA ALA A 129 0.37 -3.45 10.16
C ALA A 129 1.89 -3.23 10.30
N THR A 130 2.71 -3.99 9.60
CA THR A 130 4.17 -3.82 9.59
C THR A 130 4.56 -2.52 8.90
N LEU A 131 3.96 -2.22 7.75
CA LEU A 131 4.13 -0.94 7.07
C LEU A 131 3.66 0.22 7.96
N GLY A 132 2.50 0.08 8.62
CA GLY A 132 1.98 1.10 9.54
C GLY A 132 2.98 1.46 10.64
N ARG A 133 3.62 0.48 11.26
CA ARG A 133 4.67 0.71 12.28
C ARG A 133 5.89 1.43 11.72
N MET A 134 6.31 1.09 10.50
CA MET A 134 7.41 1.78 9.82
C MET A 134 7.08 3.26 9.59
N ILE A 135 5.87 3.54 9.12
CA ILE A 135 5.41 4.92 8.87
C ILE A 135 5.24 5.69 10.20
N ASP A 136 4.71 5.06 11.25
CA ASP A 136 4.61 5.67 12.59
C ASP A 136 6.01 6.06 13.14
N GLY A 137 7.04 5.25 12.86
CA GLY A 137 8.43 5.58 13.16
C GLY A 137 8.89 6.81 12.37
N LEU A 138 8.66 6.82 11.08
CA LEU A 138 9.04 7.92 10.19
C LEU A 138 8.35 9.24 10.56
N VAL A 139 7.06 9.21 10.95
CA VAL A 139 6.34 10.41 11.44
C VAL A 139 7.02 10.97 12.70
N ARG A 140 7.37 10.11 13.66
CA ARG A 140 8.09 10.55 14.87
C ARG A 140 9.42 11.19 14.54
N ASP A 141 10.20 10.57 13.65
CA ASP A 141 11.51 11.08 13.24
C ASP A 141 11.37 12.45 12.56
N LEU A 142 10.31 12.65 11.75
CA LEU A 142 10.01 13.93 11.11
C LEU A 142 9.55 15.01 12.11
N ASP A 143 8.77 14.63 13.13
CA ASP A 143 8.29 15.55 14.16
C ASP A 143 9.41 15.96 15.13
N GLU A 144 10.40 15.09 15.36
CA GLU A 144 11.56 15.35 16.21
C GLU A 144 12.68 16.10 15.46
N ALA A 145 12.68 16.08 14.14
CA ALA A 145 13.67 16.78 13.33
C ALA A 145 13.41 18.28 13.31
N ASP A 146 14.46 19.07 13.34
CA ASP A 146 14.37 20.48 13.04
C ASP A 146 13.97 20.64 11.57
N THR A 147 12.90 21.37 11.29
CA THR A 147 12.14 21.35 10.02
C THR A 147 12.95 21.79 8.79
N GLU A 148 14.13 22.37 8.98
CA GLU A 148 15.01 22.82 7.88
C GLU A 148 15.88 21.68 7.28
N GLU A 149 16.01 20.54 7.96
CA GLU A 149 16.87 19.41 7.55
C GLU A 149 16.11 18.07 7.36
N TRP A 150 14.84 18.11 7.04
CA TRP A 150 13.97 16.93 6.92
C TRP A 150 14.49 15.83 5.95
N TRP A 151 15.28 16.20 4.94
CA TRP A 151 15.87 15.22 3.99
C TRP A 151 16.98 14.33 4.60
N VAL A 152 17.47 14.71 5.78
CA VAL A 152 18.51 13.95 6.51
C VAL A 152 17.87 12.92 7.46
N VAL A 153 16.56 13.04 7.72
CA VAL A 153 15.83 12.23 8.70
C VAL A 153 15.35 10.91 8.11
N GLY A 154 15.59 9.86 8.85
CA GLY A 154 15.13 8.53 8.56
C GLY A 154 16.06 7.75 7.62
N SER A 155 16.55 6.62 8.11
CA SER A 155 17.16 5.58 7.28
C SER A 155 16.12 4.49 7.04
N PRO A 156 16.08 3.88 5.83
CA PRO A 156 15.21 2.73 5.61
C PRO A 156 15.56 1.61 6.60
N PRO A 157 14.57 0.85 7.08
CA PRO A 157 14.83 -0.29 7.95
C PRO A 157 15.69 -1.32 7.22
N PRO A 158 16.56 -2.06 7.95
CA PRO A 158 17.36 -3.10 7.34
C PRO A 158 16.47 -4.13 6.65
N THR A 159 16.80 -4.47 5.42
CA THR A 159 16.18 -5.59 4.69
C THR A 159 16.60 -6.90 5.38
N GLU A 160 15.59 -7.66 5.91
CA GLU A 160 15.80 -9.03 6.38
C GLU A 160 15.98 -10.01 5.22
#